data_d01388c3edc13f36dc25abfa488ba085
#
_entry.id   d01388c3edc13f36dc25abfa488ba085
#
_cell.length_a   1.000
_cell.length_b   1.000
_cell.length_c   1.000
_cell.angle_alpha   90.00
_cell.angle_beta   90.00
_cell.angle_gamma   90.00
#
_symmetry.space_group_name_H-M   'P 1'
#
loop_
_entity.id
_entity.type
_entity.pdbx_description
1 polymer ?
#
loop_
_entity_poly.entity_id
_entity_poly.type
_entity_poly.pdbx_seq_one_letter_code
_entity_poly.pdbx_strand_id
1 'polypeptide(L)'
;MKFFTTLLIMIAGFAHSQSYYMYDFRNVPEDELAVMKENEEHFWSKVAQDQIKKGNMTGWAMLERMGGSADEPNVLFYIGAGSKKNIDQLGNSFGEGSQNVMKQMGDGAAVFVNRALNVNSRRVGQVFLNRIHTESDNDWNYHNYVKTNFSKVSDVNKMNELQGKIWGKYIKKMMDKNETSQKLWSASNVVSPNGSGYNWNYLSIDTYMTYGDALDGGWKSTPTIPDLSEINSLMGGGFYKQVMWRVVMSVNSEGEFRKH
;
A
#
# COMPACT_ATOMS: atom_id res chain seq x y z
N MET A 1 -22.27 -55.10 -5.02
CA MET A 1 -21.09 -54.24 -4.79
C MET A 1 -21.55 -52.78 -4.89
N LYS A 2 -21.65 -52.10 -3.75
CA LYS A 2 -22.03 -50.68 -3.68
C LYS A 2 -20.74 -49.86 -3.59
N PHE A 3 -20.40 -49.07 -4.59
CA PHE A 3 -19.29 -48.14 -4.55
C PHE A 3 -19.72 -46.93 -3.73
N PHE A 4 -19.11 -46.72 -2.55
CA PHE A 4 -19.18 -45.49 -1.80
C PHE A 4 -18.15 -44.55 -2.38
N THR A 5 -18.59 -43.53 -3.11
CA THR A 5 -17.77 -42.41 -3.55
C THR A 5 -17.69 -41.40 -2.42
N THR A 6 -16.59 -41.39 -1.67
CA THR A 6 -16.33 -40.40 -0.64
C THR A 6 -15.96 -39.09 -1.32
N LEU A 7 -16.89 -38.14 -1.34
CA LEU A 7 -16.66 -36.76 -1.80
C LEU A 7 -15.79 -36.05 -0.75
N LEU A 8 -14.49 -35.92 -1.03
CA LEU A 8 -13.57 -35.13 -0.22
C LEU A 8 -13.84 -33.66 -0.50
N ILE A 9 -14.65 -33.01 0.35
CA ILE A 9 -14.82 -31.55 0.32
C ILE A 9 -13.51 -30.96 0.87
N MET A 10 -12.62 -30.52 -0.04
CA MET A 10 -11.55 -29.63 0.32
C MET A 10 -12.17 -28.29 0.75
N ILE A 11 -12.28 -28.10 2.04
CA ILE A 11 -12.48 -26.75 2.60
C ILE A 11 -11.17 -26.02 2.33
N ALA A 12 -11.12 -25.29 1.21
CA ALA A 12 -10.11 -24.29 1.01
C ALA A 12 -10.39 -23.18 2.04
N GLY A 13 -9.82 -23.35 3.23
CA GLY A 13 -9.72 -22.26 4.19
C GLY A 13 -8.97 -21.15 3.48
N PHE A 14 -9.64 -20.03 3.22
CA PHE A 14 -8.99 -18.79 2.88
C PHE A 14 -8.13 -18.42 4.10
N ALA A 15 -6.91 -18.95 4.12
CA ALA A 15 -5.87 -18.41 4.97
C ALA A 15 -5.70 -16.98 4.46
N HIS A 16 -6.15 -16.00 5.24
CA HIS A 16 -5.76 -14.61 5.06
C HIS A 16 -4.24 -14.59 5.17
N SER A 17 -3.57 -14.72 4.03
CA SER A 17 -2.12 -14.72 3.96
C SER A 17 -1.69 -13.32 4.35
N GLN A 18 -1.08 -13.23 5.53
CA GLN A 18 -0.45 -11.98 5.98
C GLN A 18 0.47 -11.50 4.87
N SER A 19 0.29 -10.26 4.43
CA SER A 19 1.05 -9.67 3.34
C SER A 19 1.92 -8.54 3.86
N TYR A 20 3.24 -8.76 3.82
CA TYR A 20 4.22 -7.78 4.28
C TYR A 20 4.54 -6.80 3.16
N TYR A 21 4.69 -5.53 3.52
CA TYR A 21 5.10 -4.46 2.62
C TYR A 21 5.85 -3.37 3.38
N MET A 22 6.49 -2.50 2.63
CA MET A 22 7.23 -1.37 3.15
C MET A 22 6.68 -0.06 2.57
N TYR A 23 6.59 0.96 3.40
CA TYR A 23 6.48 2.35 2.99
C TYR A 23 7.82 3.06 3.17
N ASP A 24 8.29 3.73 2.12
CA ASP A 24 9.47 4.61 2.15
C ASP A 24 9.01 6.04 1.86
N PHE A 25 9.03 6.87 2.90
CA PHE A 25 8.62 8.28 2.87
C PHE A 25 9.81 9.16 2.50
N ARG A 26 9.66 9.96 1.46
CA ARG A 26 10.69 10.85 0.95
C ARG A 26 10.23 12.30 0.95
N ASN A 27 11.20 13.20 1.13
CA ASN A 27 11.07 14.61 0.85
C ASN A 27 12.00 14.95 -0.32
N VAL A 28 11.42 15.43 -1.41
CA VAL A 28 12.10 15.72 -2.68
C VAL A 28 11.81 17.17 -3.02
N PRO A 29 12.83 18.00 -3.36
CA PRO A 29 12.61 19.34 -3.85
C PRO A 29 11.65 19.37 -5.04
N GLU A 30 10.79 20.38 -5.10
CA GLU A 30 9.72 20.45 -6.12
C GLU A 30 10.30 20.49 -7.54
N ASP A 31 11.41 21.19 -7.74
CA ASP A 31 12.12 21.28 -9.01
C ASP A 31 12.81 19.98 -9.44
N GLU A 32 13.03 19.05 -8.50
CA GLU A 32 13.63 17.73 -8.77
C GLU A 32 12.60 16.61 -8.96
N LEU A 33 11.32 16.85 -8.62
CA LEU A 33 10.25 15.83 -8.71
C LEU A 33 10.08 15.28 -10.14
N ALA A 34 10.22 16.13 -11.17
CA ALA A 34 10.08 15.70 -12.56
C ALA A 34 11.19 14.71 -12.95
N VAL A 35 12.44 15.00 -12.56
CA VAL A 35 13.61 14.13 -12.81
C VAL A 35 13.47 12.82 -12.05
N MET A 36 12.98 12.87 -10.80
CA MET A 36 12.71 11.65 -10.02
C MET A 36 11.67 10.78 -10.70
N LYS A 37 10.52 11.35 -11.11
CA LYS A 37 9.46 10.62 -11.82
C LYS A 37 9.98 9.95 -13.10
N GLU A 38 10.82 10.62 -13.86
CA GLU A 38 11.43 10.06 -15.07
C GLU A 38 12.33 8.86 -14.75
N ASN A 39 13.13 8.94 -13.66
CA ASN A 39 13.93 7.81 -13.18
C ASN A 39 13.07 6.62 -12.72
N GLU A 40 12.01 6.91 -11.99
CA GLU A 40 11.10 5.88 -11.50
C GLU A 40 10.38 5.18 -12.66
N GLU A 41 9.93 5.95 -13.68
CA GLU A 41 9.25 5.43 -14.86
C GLU A 41 10.18 4.55 -15.72
N HIS A 42 11.39 5.00 -15.97
CA HIS A 42 12.26 4.35 -16.97
C HIS A 42 13.26 3.34 -16.38
N PHE A 43 13.53 3.38 -15.10
CA PHE A 43 14.47 2.48 -14.44
C PHE A 43 13.84 1.68 -13.30
N TRP A 44 13.36 2.33 -12.23
CA TRP A 44 12.93 1.62 -11.03
C TRP A 44 11.65 0.80 -11.23
N SER A 45 10.73 1.25 -12.07
CA SER A 45 9.57 0.44 -12.46
C SER A 45 9.97 -0.87 -13.13
N LYS A 46 11.01 -0.85 -13.97
CA LYS A 46 11.56 -2.07 -14.61
C LYS A 46 12.24 -2.99 -13.61
N VAL A 47 12.95 -2.42 -12.63
CA VAL A 47 13.50 -3.18 -11.50
C VAL A 47 12.37 -3.88 -10.74
N ALA A 48 11.29 -3.15 -10.43
CA ALA A 48 10.12 -3.72 -9.78
C ALA A 48 9.47 -4.83 -10.62
N GLN A 49 9.30 -4.61 -11.93
CA GLN A 49 8.76 -5.62 -12.85
C GLN A 49 9.61 -6.91 -12.88
N ASP A 50 10.95 -6.78 -12.94
CA ASP A 50 11.87 -7.93 -12.90
C ASP A 50 11.70 -8.72 -11.60
N GLN A 51 11.64 -8.03 -10.46
CA GLN A 51 11.56 -8.67 -9.16
C GLN A 51 10.17 -9.24 -8.84
N ILE A 52 9.10 -8.64 -9.35
CA ILE A 52 7.74 -9.18 -9.24
C ILE A 52 7.61 -10.46 -10.07
N LYS A 53 8.11 -10.48 -11.30
CA LYS A 53 8.12 -11.68 -12.16
C LYS A 53 8.91 -12.85 -11.56
N LYS A 54 9.90 -12.58 -10.72
CA LYS A 54 10.69 -13.57 -9.97
C LYS A 54 10.03 -14.01 -8.66
N GLY A 55 8.92 -13.38 -8.25
CA GLY A 55 8.23 -13.65 -6.98
C GLY A 55 8.93 -13.07 -5.74
N ASN A 56 9.90 -12.17 -5.93
CA ASN A 56 10.61 -11.49 -4.84
C ASN A 56 9.83 -10.28 -4.31
N MET A 57 8.91 -9.75 -5.09
CA MET A 57 8.01 -8.66 -4.76
C MET A 57 6.58 -8.97 -5.24
N THR A 58 5.60 -8.28 -4.67
CA THR A 58 4.18 -8.44 -5.02
C THR A 58 3.53 -7.16 -5.55
N GLY A 59 4.29 -6.08 -5.65
CA GLY A 59 3.82 -4.80 -6.17
C GLY A 59 4.77 -3.67 -5.82
N TRP A 60 4.66 -2.59 -6.58
CA TRP A 60 5.41 -1.36 -6.35
C TRP A 60 4.57 -0.17 -6.81
N ALA A 61 4.65 0.96 -6.09
CA ALA A 61 4.03 2.20 -6.54
C ALA A 61 4.79 3.43 -6.02
N MET A 62 4.78 4.48 -6.82
CA MET A 62 5.16 5.83 -6.43
C MET A 62 3.91 6.68 -6.27
N LEU A 63 3.79 7.32 -5.13
CA LEU A 63 2.67 8.21 -4.79
C LEU A 63 3.20 9.61 -4.44
N GLU A 64 2.43 10.62 -4.80
CA GLU A 64 2.68 12.01 -4.49
C GLU A 64 1.64 12.54 -3.51
N ARG A 65 2.07 13.27 -2.48
CA ARG A 65 1.16 13.82 -1.47
C ARG A 65 0.33 14.96 -2.03
N MET A 66 -0.94 14.95 -1.70
CA MET A 66 -1.89 16.02 -2.00
C MET A 66 -2.02 16.97 -0.81
N GLY A 67 -1.46 18.17 -0.93
CA GLY A 67 -1.46 19.16 0.16
C GLY A 67 -0.48 18.86 1.29
N GLY A 68 -0.58 19.60 2.39
CA GLY A 68 0.32 19.54 3.56
C GLY A 68 1.45 20.59 3.54
N SER A 69 2.39 20.50 4.48
CA SER A 69 3.52 21.45 4.60
C SER A 69 4.77 20.95 3.88
N ALA A 70 5.68 21.86 3.57
CA ALA A 70 6.95 21.55 2.90
C ALA A 70 7.89 20.65 3.72
N ASP A 71 7.75 20.63 5.05
CA ASP A 71 8.56 19.81 5.94
C ASP A 71 8.15 18.35 5.97
N GLU A 72 6.96 18.05 5.47
CA GLU A 72 6.42 16.70 5.45
C GLU A 72 6.87 15.95 4.19
N PRO A 73 6.89 14.58 4.21
CA PRO A 73 7.20 13.80 3.03
C PRO A 73 6.19 14.11 1.91
N ASN A 74 6.69 14.41 0.72
CA ASN A 74 5.86 14.67 -0.46
C ASN A 74 5.82 13.49 -1.44
N VAL A 75 6.67 12.47 -1.24
CA VAL A 75 6.68 11.22 -2.01
C VAL A 75 6.60 10.04 -1.06
N LEU A 76 5.81 9.04 -1.45
CA LEU A 76 5.68 7.76 -0.78
C LEU A 76 5.91 6.64 -1.80
N PHE A 77 6.81 5.72 -1.48
CA PHE A 77 6.92 4.45 -2.19
C PHE A 77 6.22 3.35 -1.42
N TYR A 78 5.34 2.63 -2.10
CA TYR A 78 4.83 1.34 -1.67
C TYR A 78 5.67 0.24 -2.29
N ILE A 79 6.14 -0.71 -1.48
CA ILE A 79 6.95 -1.84 -1.91
C ILE A 79 6.36 -3.10 -1.27
N GLY A 80 5.63 -3.88 -2.05
CA GLY A 80 5.03 -5.13 -1.63
C GLY A 80 6.05 -6.25 -1.62
N ALA A 81 6.31 -6.83 -0.45
CA ALA A 81 7.19 -8.00 -0.30
C ALA A 81 6.38 -9.32 -0.30
N GLY A 82 5.14 -9.28 0.16
CA GLY A 82 4.27 -10.44 0.29
C GLY A 82 4.62 -11.33 1.48
N SER A 83 5.87 -11.76 1.64
CA SER A 83 6.30 -12.67 2.69
C SER A 83 7.39 -12.08 3.60
N LYS A 84 7.57 -12.66 4.81
CA LYS A 84 8.69 -12.32 5.71
C LYS A 84 10.04 -12.57 5.04
N LYS A 85 10.17 -13.70 4.33
CA LYS A 85 11.39 -14.05 3.60
C LYS A 85 11.79 -12.97 2.60
N ASN A 86 10.82 -12.44 1.87
CA ASN A 86 11.09 -11.39 0.88
C ASN A 86 11.44 -10.05 1.53
N ILE A 87 10.90 -9.75 2.73
CA ILE A 87 11.33 -8.57 3.51
C ILE A 87 12.83 -8.65 3.83
N ASP A 88 13.32 -9.81 4.31
CA ASP A 88 14.72 -10.00 4.64
C ASP A 88 15.64 -9.86 3.42
N GLN A 89 15.14 -10.15 2.23
CA GLN A 89 15.86 -10.12 0.98
C GLN A 89 15.63 -8.88 0.12
N LEU A 90 14.81 -7.94 0.58
CA LEU A 90 14.34 -6.82 -0.25
C LEU A 90 15.51 -5.99 -0.82
N GLY A 91 16.52 -5.71 -0.01
CA GLY A 91 17.72 -4.98 -0.47
C GLY A 91 18.49 -5.74 -1.56
N ASN A 92 18.66 -7.05 -1.41
CA ASN A 92 19.32 -7.91 -2.41
C ASN A 92 18.49 -7.96 -3.70
N SER A 93 17.16 -8.04 -3.59
CA SER A 93 16.25 -8.05 -4.72
C SER A 93 16.35 -6.76 -5.54
N PHE A 94 16.41 -5.60 -4.89
CA PHE A 94 16.63 -4.33 -5.59
C PHE A 94 18.02 -4.28 -6.25
N GLY A 95 19.06 -4.76 -5.58
CA GLY A 95 20.41 -4.83 -6.13
C GLY A 95 20.50 -5.74 -7.38
N GLU A 96 19.92 -6.94 -7.30
CA GLU A 96 19.86 -7.88 -8.43
C GLU A 96 19.05 -7.31 -9.59
N GLY A 97 17.84 -6.79 -9.31
CA GLY A 97 16.97 -6.19 -10.31
C GLY A 97 17.64 -5.03 -11.02
N SER A 98 18.34 -4.17 -10.27
CA SER A 98 19.08 -3.04 -10.86
C SER A 98 20.17 -3.52 -11.82
N GLN A 99 20.93 -4.54 -11.45
CA GLN A 99 21.96 -5.12 -12.32
C GLN A 99 21.37 -5.73 -13.59
N ASN A 100 20.22 -6.41 -13.49
CA ASN A 100 19.55 -7.00 -14.64
C ASN A 100 19.02 -5.90 -15.60
N VAL A 101 18.39 -4.87 -15.07
CA VAL A 101 17.88 -3.75 -15.86
C VAL A 101 19.04 -2.99 -16.53
N MET A 102 20.13 -2.73 -15.80
CA MET A 102 21.34 -2.11 -16.38
C MET A 102 21.90 -2.91 -17.56
N LYS A 103 21.99 -4.24 -17.42
CA LYS A 103 22.43 -5.11 -18.53
C LYS A 103 21.50 -5.04 -19.74
N GLN A 104 20.18 -4.97 -19.52
CA GLN A 104 19.21 -4.86 -20.60
C GLN A 104 19.24 -3.51 -21.32
N MET A 105 19.50 -2.43 -20.58
CA MET A 105 19.55 -1.06 -21.11
C MET A 105 20.92 -0.72 -21.74
N GLY A 106 21.97 -1.47 -21.43
CA GLY A 106 23.33 -1.18 -21.91
C GLY A 106 23.80 0.21 -21.49
N ASP A 107 24.46 0.92 -22.41
CA ASP A 107 25.01 2.28 -22.15
C ASP A 107 23.94 3.30 -21.72
N GLY A 108 22.67 3.10 -22.11
CA GLY A 108 21.57 3.96 -21.73
C GLY A 108 21.27 3.96 -20.21
N ALA A 109 21.68 2.92 -19.49
CA ALA A 109 21.48 2.83 -18.05
C ALA A 109 22.23 3.92 -17.27
N ALA A 110 23.40 4.35 -17.74
CA ALA A 110 24.25 5.32 -17.06
C ALA A 110 23.51 6.66 -16.82
N VAL A 111 22.63 7.07 -17.72
CA VAL A 111 21.84 8.30 -17.59
C VAL A 111 20.95 8.23 -16.35
N PHE A 112 20.24 7.13 -16.13
CA PHE A 112 19.30 6.97 -15.01
C PHE A 112 20.03 6.78 -13.68
N VAL A 113 21.15 6.05 -13.68
CA VAL A 113 21.99 5.90 -12.48
C VAL A 113 22.55 7.25 -12.04
N ASN A 114 23.10 8.04 -12.98
CA ASN A 114 23.63 9.37 -12.67
C ASN A 114 22.52 10.32 -12.18
N ARG A 115 21.34 10.30 -12.78
CA ARG A 115 20.19 11.11 -12.34
C ARG A 115 19.77 10.71 -10.91
N ALA A 116 19.67 9.41 -10.62
CA ALA A 116 19.31 8.92 -9.29
C ALA A 116 20.28 9.37 -8.19
N LEU A 117 21.58 9.46 -8.52
CA LEU A 117 22.61 9.95 -7.60
C LEU A 117 22.55 11.46 -7.36
N ASN A 118 21.98 12.21 -8.31
CA ASN A 118 21.92 13.67 -8.26
C ASN A 118 20.58 14.22 -7.74
N VAL A 119 19.53 13.42 -7.66
CA VAL A 119 18.26 13.83 -7.04
C VAL A 119 18.41 13.89 -5.53
N ASN A 120 18.15 15.06 -4.95
CA ASN A 120 18.19 15.27 -3.51
C ASN A 120 16.93 14.68 -2.84
N SER A 121 16.83 13.37 -2.85
CA SER A 121 15.72 12.61 -2.28
C SER A 121 16.03 12.20 -0.84
N ARG A 122 15.68 13.06 0.13
CA ARG A 122 15.89 12.79 1.55
C ARG A 122 14.85 11.79 2.06
N ARG A 123 15.33 10.64 2.56
CA ARG A 123 14.46 9.70 3.29
C ARG A 123 14.02 10.31 4.62
N VAL A 124 12.72 10.40 4.82
CA VAL A 124 12.10 10.91 6.06
C VAL A 124 11.79 9.76 7.01
N GLY A 125 11.39 8.63 6.48
CA GLY A 125 11.10 7.43 7.27
C GLY A 125 10.87 6.21 6.39
N GLN A 126 11.10 5.04 6.98
CA GLN A 126 10.86 3.75 6.37
C GLN A 126 10.11 2.88 7.38
N VAL A 127 8.99 2.30 6.97
CA VAL A 127 8.12 1.55 7.86
C VAL A 127 7.72 0.24 7.21
N PHE A 128 7.96 -0.85 7.93
CA PHE A 128 7.51 -2.18 7.54
C PHE A 128 6.15 -2.47 8.17
N LEU A 129 5.23 -2.94 7.36
CA LEU A 129 3.84 -3.19 7.71
C LEU A 129 3.45 -4.63 7.40
N ASN A 130 2.52 -5.15 8.20
CA ASN A 130 1.85 -6.40 7.95
C ASN A 130 0.37 -6.14 7.71
N ARG A 131 -0.11 -6.39 6.50
CA ARG A 131 -1.52 -6.25 6.14
C ARG A 131 -2.32 -7.39 6.74
N ILE A 132 -3.33 -7.05 7.51
CA ILE A 132 -4.17 -8.02 8.23
C ILE A 132 -5.52 -8.21 7.53
N HIS A 133 -6.09 -7.13 7.02
CA HIS A 133 -7.38 -7.14 6.33
C HIS A 133 -7.30 -6.41 5.00
N THR A 134 -8.06 -6.89 4.04
CA THR A 134 -8.29 -6.22 2.76
C THR A 134 -9.69 -6.56 2.29
N GLU A 135 -10.44 -5.52 1.95
CA GLU A 135 -11.72 -5.61 1.28
C GLU A 135 -11.68 -4.74 0.02
N SER A 136 -12.20 -5.24 -1.08
CA SER A 136 -12.16 -4.53 -2.36
C SER A 136 -13.43 -4.75 -3.17
N ASP A 137 -13.69 -3.84 -4.10
CA ASP A 137 -14.64 -4.10 -5.17
C ASP A 137 -13.99 -4.99 -6.27
N ASN A 138 -14.75 -5.31 -7.31
CA ASN A 138 -14.26 -6.17 -8.40
C ASN A 138 -13.21 -5.47 -9.27
N ASP A 139 -13.16 -4.12 -9.25
CA ASP A 139 -12.28 -3.30 -10.09
C ASP A 139 -11.17 -2.60 -9.29
N TRP A 140 -10.80 -3.12 -8.13
CA TRP A 140 -9.88 -2.50 -7.19
C TRP A 140 -8.48 -2.20 -7.75
N ASN A 141 -8.05 -2.89 -8.80
CA ASN A 141 -6.77 -2.67 -9.45
C ASN A 141 -6.62 -1.27 -10.07
N TYR A 142 -7.73 -0.54 -10.19
CA TYR A 142 -7.78 0.78 -10.78
C TYR A 142 -8.16 1.81 -9.71
N HIS A 143 -7.16 2.49 -9.15
CA HIS A 143 -7.38 3.64 -8.27
C HIS A 143 -6.26 4.65 -8.46
N ASN A 144 -6.61 5.93 -8.35
CA ASN A 144 -5.68 7.05 -8.55
C ASN A 144 -5.35 7.76 -7.24
N TYR A 145 -6.17 7.58 -6.21
CA TYR A 145 -6.01 8.26 -4.92
C TYR A 145 -6.06 7.27 -3.77
N VAL A 146 -5.16 7.48 -2.82
CA VAL A 146 -5.02 6.68 -1.61
C VAL A 146 -5.07 7.60 -0.41
N LYS A 147 -6.03 7.36 0.49
CA LYS A 147 -6.11 8.01 1.79
C LYS A 147 -5.48 7.09 2.83
N THR A 148 -4.44 7.55 3.50
CA THR A 148 -3.78 6.81 4.58
C THR A 148 -4.22 7.37 5.92
N ASN A 149 -4.68 6.51 6.82
CA ASN A 149 -5.18 6.85 8.14
C ASN A 149 -4.26 6.23 9.20
N PHE A 150 -3.43 7.05 9.82
CA PHE A 150 -2.46 6.64 10.84
C PHE A 150 -3.09 6.71 12.22
N SER A 151 -2.98 5.64 13.02
CA SER A 151 -3.55 5.57 14.37
C SER A 151 -2.53 5.10 15.39
N LYS A 152 -2.63 5.62 16.62
CA LYS A 152 -1.99 5.04 17.79
C LYS A 152 -3.03 4.19 18.52
N VAL A 153 -2.86 2.90 18.46
CA VAL A 153 -3.81 1.91 18.98
C VAL A 153 -3.26 1.31 20.27
N SER A 154 -4.09 1.26 21.31
CA SER A 154 -3.72 0.74 22.62
C SER A 154 -3.61 -0.80 22.65
N ASP A 155 -4.46 -1.49 21.86
CA ASP A 155 -4.44 -2.95 21.69
C ASP A 155 -4.59 -3.29 20.18
N VAL A 156 -3.46 -3.61 19.55
CA VAL A 156 -3.39 -3.92 18.12
C VAL A 156 -4.14 -5.22 17.78
N ASN A 157 -4.10 -6.24 18.65
CA ASN A 157 -4.79 -7.51 18.40
C ASN A 157 -6.31 -7.33 18.46
N LYS A 158 -6.79 -6.61 19.45
CA LYS A 158 -8.22 -6.28 19.56
C LYS A 158 -8.68 -5.41 18.41
N MET A 159 -7.87 -4.43 17.99
CA MET A 159 -8.17 -3.61 16.82
C MET A 159 -8.29 -4.46 15.54
N ASN A 160 -7.39 -5.41 15.33
CA ASN A 160 -7.46 -6.33 14.17
C ASN A 160 -8.79 -7.10 14.15
N GLU A 161 -9.19 -7.64 15.29
CA GLU A 161 -10.47 -8.36 15.41
C GLU A 161 -11.66 -7.46 15.04
N LEU A 162 -11.73 -6.27 15.66
CA LEU A 162 -12.84 -5.34 15.47
C LEU A 162 -12.88 -4.77 14.03
N GLN A 163 -11.73 -4.44 13.46
CA GLN A 163 -11.65 -3.96 12.09
C GLN A 163 -12.18 -4.99 11.10
N GLY A 164 -11.81 -6.25 11.22
CA GLY A 164 -12.33 -7.30 10.34
C GLY A 164 -13.81 -7.62 10.61
N LYS A 165 -14.24 -7.61 11.87
CA LYS A 165 -15.60 -7.99 12.28
C LYS A 165 -16.64 -6.90 12.01
N ILE A 166 -16.29 -5.64 12.20
CA ILE A 166 -17.21 -4.50 12.12
C ILE A 166 -16.98 -3.71 10.82
N TRP A 167 -15.84 -3.01 10.72
CA TRP A 167 -15.61 -2.08 9.62
C TRP A 167 -15.38 -2.78 8.29
N GLY A 168 -14.53 -3.79 8.21
CA GLY A 168 -14.26 -4.52 6.97
C GLY A 168 -15.54 -5.11 6.36
N LYS A 169 -16.35 -5.79 7.17
CA LYS A 169 -17.65 -6.32 6.69
C LYS A 169 -18.60 -5.23 6.22
N TYR A 170 -18.63 -4.10 6.93
CA TYR A 170 -19.47 -2.98 6.57
C TYR A 170 -19.06 -2.37 5.24
N ILE A 171 -17.79 -2.00 5.09
CA ILE A 171 -17.29 -1.36 3.88
C ILE A 171 -17.37 -2.28 2.66
N LYS A 172 -17.10 -3.58 2.83
CA LYS A 172 -17.29 -4.57 1.76
C LYS A 172 -18.75 -4.58 1.28
N LYS A 173 -19.70 -4.62 2.20
CA LYS A 173 -21.13 -4.56 1.87
C LYS A 173 -21.50 -3.27 1.12
N MET A 174 -20.91 -2.12 1.48
CA MET A 174 -21.17 -0.85 0.82
C MET A 174 -20.58 -0.83 -0.60
N MET A 175 -19.37 -1.36 -0.80
CA MET A 175 -18.77 -1.55 -2.12
C MET A 175 -19.61 -2.48 -3.00
N ASP A 176 -20.03 -3.65 -2.48
CA ASP A 176 -20.83 -4.63 -3.23
C ASP A 176 -22.20 -4.10 -3.66
N LYS A 177 -22.78 -3.21 -2.86
CA LYS A 177 -24.04 -2.53 -3.17
C LYS A 177 -23.87 -1.28 -4.03
N ASN A 178 -22.62 -0.92 -4.36
CA ASN A 178 -22.31 0.33 -5.06
C ASN A 178 -22.84 1.59 -4.33
N GLU A 179 -22.86 1.55 -2.98
CA GLU A 179 -23.27 2.68 -2.13
C GLU A 179 -22.08 3.60 -1.78
N THR A 180 -20.86 3.19 -2.12
CA THR A 180 -19.63 3.98 -2.09
C THR A 180 -18.87 3.82 -3.38
N SER A 181 -18.07 4.84 -3.75
CA SER A 181 -17.09 4.78 -4.84
C SER A 181 -15.70 4.28 -4.39
N GLN A 182 -15.56 3.91 -3.11
CA GLN A 182 -14.33 3.32 -2.59
C GLN A 182 -13.98 2.03 -3.32
N LYS A 183 -12.71 1.88 -3.72
CA LYS A 183 -12.23 0.72 -4.50
C LYS A 183 -11.61 -0.36 -3.65
N LEU A 184 -10.92 0.05 -2.60
CA LEU A 184 -10.28 -0.85 -1.65
C LEU A 184 -10.22 -0.20 -0.28
N TRP A 185 -10.36 -1.02 0.74
CA TRP A 185 -10.00 -0.75 2.12
C TRP A 185 -9.02 -1.81 2.60
N SER A 186 -8.00 -1.42 3.36
CA SER A 186 -7.17 -2.38 4.08
C SER A 186 -6.69 -1.84 5.41
N ALA A 187 -6.35 -2.76 6.32
CA ALA A 187 -5.81 -2.46 7.63
C ALA A 187 -4.51 -3.23 7.87
N SER A 188 -3.54 -2.57 8.51
CA SER A 188 -2.19 -3.08 8.69
C SER A 188 -1.60 -2.69 10.04
N ASN A 189 -0.83 -3.61 10.61
CA ASN A 189 -0.01 -3.36 11.80
C ASN A 189 1.37 -2.84 11.39
N VAL A 190 1.90 -1.89 12.14
CA VAL A 190 3.32 -1.53 12.05
C VAL A 190 4.16 -2.64 12.67
N VAL A 191 5.10 -3.18 11.91
CA VAL A 191 6.06 -4.19 12.34
C VAL A 191 7.33 -3.52 12.85
N SER A 192 7.88 -2.59 12.07
CA SER A 192 9.10 -1.84 12.39
C SER A 192 9.16 -0.52 11.62
N PRO A 193 9.65 0.58 12.25
CA PRO A 193 9.90 0.71 13.68
C PRO A 193 8.61 0.78 14.49
N ASN A 194 8.62 0.29 15.73
CA ASN A 194 7.49 0.29 16.63
C ASN A 194 7.95 0.58 18.07
N GLY A 195 7.04 1.08 18.92
CA GLY A 195 7.31 1.37 20.33
C GLY A 195 6.60 2.63 20.82
N SER A 196 6.81 2.97 22.11
CA SER A 196 6.15 4.11 22.75
C SER A 196 6.53 5.48 22.16
N GLY A 197 7.74 5.59 21.61
CA GLY A 197 8.22 6.82 20.97
C GLY A 197 7.64 7.13 19.60
N TYR A 198 6.84 6.22 19.01
CA TYR A 198 6.20 6.44 17.73
C TYR A 198 4.74 6.86 17.91
N ASN A 199 4.30 7.85 17.15
CA ASN A 199 2.97 8.43 17.24
C ASN A 199 1.87 7.57 16.62
N TRP A 200 2.22 6.49 15.92
CA TRP A 200 1.29 5.54 15.32
C TRP A 200 1.89 4.12 15.27
N ASN A 201 1.03 3.11 15.31
CA ASN A 201 1.37 1.70 15.25
C ASN A 201 0.38 0.89 14.41
N TYR A 202 -0.60 1.58 13.82
CA TYR A 202 -1.67 1.01 13.01
C TYR A 202 -1.95 1.92 11.82
N LEU A 203 -2.28 1.32 10.68
CA LEU A 203 -2.59 2.02 9.44
C LEU A 203 -3.82 1.40 8.80
N SER A 204 -4.80 2.21 8.41
CA SER A 204 -5.77 1.82 7.40
C SER A 204 -5.63 2.68 6.15
N ILE A 205 -6.00 2.12 5.01
CA ILE A 205 -6.02 2.83 3.74
C ILE A 205 -7.37 2.68 3.06
N ASP A 206 -7.77 3.73 2.36
CA ASP A 206 -8.93 3.81 1.50
C ASP A 206 -8.48 4.24 0.12
N THR A 207 -8.99 3.64 -0.96
CA THR A 207 -8.60 4.00 -2.32
C THR A 207 -9.80 4.41 -3.16
N TYR A 208 -9.56 5.37 -4.08
CA TYR A 208 -10.61 6.00 -4.89
C TYR A 208 -10.12 6.28 -6.31
N MET A 209 -11.07 6.43 -7.25
CA MET A 209 -10.77 6.84 -8.63
C MET A 209 -10.60 8.35 -8.77
N THR A 210 -11.37 9.13 -8.04
CA THR A 210 -11.36 10.59 -8.12
C THR A 210 -10.91 11.24 -6.81
N TYR A 211 -10.38 12.45 -6.91
CA TYR A 211 -9.98 13.22 -5.73
C TYR A 211 -11.18 13.66 -4.90
N GLY A 212 -12.30 14.03 -5.57
CA GLY A 212 -13.54 14.39 -4.89
C GLY A 212 -14.05 13.27 -3.99
N ASP A 213 -14.16 12.04 -4.53
CA ASP A 213 -14.56 10.87 -3.74
C ASP A 213 -13.62 10.62 -2.54
N ALA A 214 -12.32 10.83 -2.75
CA ALA A 214 -11.34 10.63 -1.69
C ALA A 214 -11.47 11.65 -0.55
N LEU A 215 -11.97 12.86 -0.83
CA LEU A 215 -12.18 13.91 0.18
C LEU A 215 -13.38 13.63 1.08
N ASP A 216 -14.50 13.17 0.51
CA ASP A 216 -15.77 12.96 1.23
C ASP A 216 -16.05 11.50 1.63
N GLY A 217 -15.15 10.58 1.27
CA GLY A 217 -15.27 9.14 1.54
C GLY A 217 -16.07 8.39 0.47
N GLY A 218 -16.41 9.06 -0.65
CA GLY A 218 -17.05 8.46 -1.82
C GLY A 218 -18.47 7.93 -1.59
N TRP A 219 -19.18 8.43 -0.57
CA TRP A 219 -20.54 8.00 -0.26
C TRP A 219 -21.55 8.56 -1.27
N LYS A 220 -22.38 7.69 -1.87
CA LYS A 220 -23.43 8.09 -2.82
C LYS A 220 -24.69 8.60 -2.13
N SER A 221 -24.83 8.33 -0.85
CA SER A 221 -25.89 8.84 0.04
C SER A 221 -25.37 8.89 1.46
N THR A 222 -26.08 9.52 2.38
CA THR A 222 -25.69 9.54 3.81
C THR A 222 -25.64 8.10 4.35
N PRO A 223 -24.45 7.59 4.73
CA PRO A 223 -24.30 6.20 5.16
C PRO A 223 -24.84 6.00 6.59
N THR A 224 -25.45 4.86 6.84
CA THR A 224 -25.74 4.41 8.21
C THR A 224 -24.51 3.67 8.73
N ILE A 225 -23.65 4.39 9.44
CA ILE A 225 -22.41 3.85 10.00
C ILE A 225 -22.72 2.89 11.16
N PRO A 226 -22.05 1.71 11.25
CA PRO A 226 -22.19 0.82 12.41
C PRO A 226 -21.66 1.47 13.69
N ASP A 227 -21.97 0.90 14.84
CA ASP A 227 -21.37 1.34 16.09
C ASP A 227 -19.86 1.09 16.08
N LEU A 228 -19.07 2.15 16.16
CA LEU A 228 -17.62 2.16 16.17
C LEU A 228 -17.04 2.49 17.56
N SER A 229 -17.85 2.50 18.60
CA SER A 229 -17.43 2.94 19.95
C SER A 229 -16.23 2.12 20.48
N GLU A 230 -16.22 0.81 20.29
CA GLU A 230 -15.10 -0.05 20.68
C GLU A 230 -13.82 0.26 19.88
N ILE A 231 -13.94 0.45 18.54
CA ILE A 231 -12.82 0.81 17.67
C ILE A 231 -12.25 2.17 18.10
N ASN A 232 -13.12 3.16 18.29
CA ASN A 232 -12.73 4.51 18.69
C ASN A 232 -12.06 4.54 20.07
N SER A 233 -12.52 3.71 21.02
CA SER A 233 -11.91 3.61 22.36
C SER A 233 -10.45 3.15 22.29
N LEU A 234 -10.10 2.29 21.34
CA LEU A 234 -8.73 1.82 21.14
C LEU A 234 -7.81 2.87 20.50
N MET A 235 -8.37 3.83 19.78
CA MET A 235 -7.59 4.87 19.08
C MET A 235 -7.30 6.13 19.94
N GLY A 236 -7.84 6.22 21.15
CA GLY A 236 -7.52 7.29 22.08
C GLY A 236 -7.88 8.70 21.61
N GLY A 237 -8.85 8.86 20.71
CA GLY A 237 -9.28 10.16 20.18
C GLY A 237 -9.32 10.24 18.65
N GLY A 238 -9.10 9.13 17.95
CA GLY A 238 -9.19 9.08 16.50
C GLY A 238 -7.86 8.87 15.77
N PHE A 239 -7.80 9.32 14.53
CA PHE A 239 -6.58 9.21 13.74
C PHE A 239 -5.54 10.23 14.19
N TYR A 240 -4.30 9.77 14.40
CA TYR A 240 -3.16 10.66 14.62
C TYR A 240 -2.96 11.59 13.42
N LYS A 241 -3.09 11.04 12.21
CA LYS A 241 -2.92 11.77 10.96
C LYS A 241 -3.67 11.07 9.82
N GLN A 242 -4.20 11.87 8.91
CA GLN A 242 -4.72 11.39 7.63
C GLN A 242 -3.98 12.11 6.51
N VAL A 243 -3.56 11.37 5.49
CA VAL A 243 -2.84 11.93 4.34
C VAL A 243 -3.44 11.41 3.05
N MET A 244 -3.64 12.32 2.10
CA MET A 244 -4.09 12.00 0.77
C MET A 244 -2.88 11.92 -0.18
N TRP A 245 -2.84 10.86 -0.97
CA TRP A 245 -1.82 10.61 -1.96
C TRP A 245 -2.46 10.41 -3.34
N ARG A 246 -1.83 10.97 -4.37
CA ARG A 246 -2.11 10.62 -5.76
C ARG A 246 -1.15 9.52 -6.19
N VAL A 247 -1.63 8.44 -6.76
CA VAL A 247 -0.78 7.44 -7.41
C VAL A 247 -0.21 8.06 -8.69
N VAL A 248 1.09 8.07 -8.83
CA VAL A 248 1.79 8.58 -10.02
C VAL A 248 2.04 7.47 -11.02
N MET A 249 2.53 6.35 -10.50
CA MET A 249 2.80 5.14 -11.28
C MET A 249 2.81 3.91 -10.39
N SER A 250 2.57 2.75 -10.97
CA SER A 250 2.54 1.48 -10.24
C SER A 250 2.97 0.31 -11.11
N VAL A 251 3.41 -0.77 -10.45
CA VAL A 251 3.56 -2.10 -11.03
C VAL A 251 2.72 -3.05 -10.18
N ASN A 252 1.76 -3.73 -10.80
CA ASN A 252 0.86 -4.66 -10.12
C ASN A 252 1.53 -6.01 -9.84
N SER A 253 0.81 -6.93 -9.20
CA SER A 253 1.30 -8.27 -8.85
C SER A 253 1.63 -9.16 -10.06
N GLU A 254 1.17 -8.81 -11.24
CA GLU A 254 1.43 -9.50 -12.50
C GLU A 254 2.65 -8.92 -13.24
N GLY A 255 3.23 -7.84 -12.69
CA GLY A 255 4.38 -7.15 -13.28
C GLY A 255 3.99 -6.16 -14.39
N GLU A 256 2.74 -5.76 -14.46
CA GLU A 256 2.27 -4.76 -15.41
C GLU A 256 2.51 -3.35 -14.87
N PHE A 257 3.18 -2.52 -15.66
CA PHE A 257 3.42 -1.12 -15.35
C PHE A 257 2.23 -0.26 -15.80
N ARG A 258 1.89 0.72 -14.95
CA ARG A 258 0.89 1.74 -15.25
C ARG A 258 1.35 3.11 -14.78
N LYS A 259 1.10 4.12 -15.61
CA LYS A 259 1.16 5.54 -15.26
C LYS A 259 -0.27 6.05 -15.05
N HIS A 260 -0.49 6.81 -13.98
CA HIS A 260 -1.82 7.29 -13.57
C HIS A 260 -2.03 8.76 -13.88
#